data_255215b3c368530fee933eca76b60cb6
#
_entry.id   255215b3c368530fee933eca76b60cb6
#
_cell.length_a   1.000
_cell.length_b   1.000
_cell.length_c   1.000
_cell.angle_alpha   90.00
_cell.angle_beta   90.00
_cell.angle_gamma   90.00
#
_symmetry.space_group_name_H-M   'P 1'
#
loop_
_entity.id
_entity.type
_entity.pdbx_description
1 polymer ?
#
loop_
_entity_poly.entity_id
_entity_poly.type
_entity_poly.pdbx_seq_one_letter_code
_entity_poly.pdbx_strand_id
1 'polypeptide(L)'
;MTRISAKYYIETPDDAGKTASLMAKMQSTGTWKDLKGEAALEGRFGARVESVNVTGNNETYSLPTRYPAGKKVTSAEVIISYPWENFGPKISMLLTTVAGEIFDMYELTAVKLMDIEMPDDFIKLFPGPRFGIDGTRKISGAFKRPLFGAITKPCVGLSPNQQAELAYQAASAGADFIKDDELLA
;
A
#
# COMPACT_ATOMS: atom_id res chain seq x y z
N MET A 1 19.02 1.13 -14.42
CA MET A 1 18.38 0.34 -13.32
C MET A 1 16.89 0.53 -13.42
N THR A 2 16.16 -0.55 -13.40
CA THR A 2 14.71 -0.52 -13.43
C THR A 2 14.17 -0.05 -12.08
N ARG A 3 13.20 0.84 -12.08
CA ARG A 3 12.65 1.44 -10.85
C ARG A 3 11.15 1.18 -10.79
N ILE A 4 10.62 1.13 -9.58
CA ILE A 4 9.19 1.12 -9.29
C ILE A 4 8.82 2.53 -8.87
N SER A 5 7.73 3.07 -9.39
CA SER A 5 7.23 4.40 -9.03
C SER A 5 5.99 4.29 -8.14
N ALA A 6 5.95 5.07 -7.08
CA ALA A 6 4.78 5.23 -6.23
C ALA A 6 4.28 6.67 -6.30
N LYS A 7 2.98 6.83 -6.49
CA LYS A 7 2.29 8.11 -6.49
C LYS A 7 1.60 8.33 -5.17
N TYR A 8 1.85 9.47 -4.56
CA TYR A 8 1.27 9.87 -3.29
C TYR A 8 0.48 11.17 -3.43
N TYR A 9 -0.60 11.27 -2.69
CA TYR A 9 -1.16 12.55 -2.25
C TYR A 9 -0.62 12.83 -0.86
N ILE A 10 -0.12 14.05 -0.64
CA ILE A 10 0.38 14.50 0.66
C ILE A 10 -0.23 15.83 1.07
N GLU A 11 -0.30 16.05 2.38
CA GLU A 11 -0.50 17.35 2.98
C GLU A 11 0.64 17.63 3.98
N THR A 12 1.21 18.82 3.88
CA THR A 12 2.32 19.25 4.73
C THR A 12 2.24 20.74 5.04
N PRO A 13 2.51 21.18 6.28
CA PRO A 13 2.67 22.60 6.61
C PRO A 13 4.03 23.16 6.17
N ASP A 14 4.93 22.29 5.71
CA ASP A 14 6.27 22.63 5.26
C ASP A 14 6.31 22.75 3.72
N ASP A 15 7.49 22.97 3.15
CA ASP A 15 7.71 22.98 1.70
C ASP A 15 7.50 21.56 1.12
N ALA A 16 6.58 21.42 0.18
CA ALA A 16 6.21 20.11 -0.37
C ALA A 16 7.39 19.40 -1.06
N GLY A 17 8.31 20.14 -1.69
CA GLY A 17 9.49 19.59 -2.34
C GLY A 17 10.51 19.04 -1.32
N LYS A 18 10.73 19.78 -0.23
CA LYS A 18 11.58 19.31 0.87
C LYS A 18 10.97 18.10 1.56
N THR A 19 9.67 18.12 1.81
CA THR A 19 8.95 16.97 2.40
C THR A 19 9.05 15.77 1.50
N ALA A 20 8.83 15.90 0.19
CA ALA A 20 8.98 14.81 -0.77
C ALA A 20 10.42 14.25 -0.79
N SER A 21 11.44 15.11 -0.72
CA SER A 21 12.83 14.68 -0.64
C SER A 21 13.14 13.91 0.65
N LEU A 22 12.57 14.33 1.76
CA LEU A 22 12.69 13.61 3.03
C LEU A 22 11.97 12.25 2.97
N MET A 23 10.76 12.20 2.38
CA MET A 23 10.04 10.94 2.13
C MET A 23 10.90 9.95 1.34
N ALA A 24 11.51 10.40 0.24
CA ALA A 24 12.37 9.57 -0.59
C ALA A 24 13.59 9.03 0.20
N LYS A 25 14.20 9.88 1.01
CA LYS A 25 15.36 9.51 1.83
C LYS A 25 14.98 8.49 2.91
N MET A 26 13.91 8.75 3.66
CA MET A 26 13.42 7.86 4.73
C MET A 26 13.00 6.48 4.21
N GLN A 27 12.44 6.41 3.00
CA GLN A 27 12.00 5.15 2.40
C GLN A 27 13.08 4.41 1.60
N SER A 28 14.33 4.83 1.68
CA SER A 28 15.44 4.18 0.96
C SER A 28 16.70 4.07 1.79
N THR A 29 17.53 5.12 1.88
CA THR A 29 18.77 5.11 2.65
C THR A 29 18.55 5.38 4.14
N GLY A 30 17.44 6.01 4.51
CA GLY A 30 16.96 6.13 5.90
C GLY A 30 17.79 7.03 6.81
N THR A 31 18.71 7.85 6.30
CA THR A 31 19.57 8.68 7.13
C THR A 31 19.11 10.14 7.20
N TRP A 32 19.12 10.70 8.38
CA TRP A 32 18.74 12.11 8.68
C TRP A 32 19.94 13.05 8.52
N LYS A 33 21.15 12.49 8.56
CA LYS A 33 22.41 13.23 8.45
C LYS A 33 23.28 12.56 7.39
N ASP A 34 23.97 13.38 6.62
CA ASP A 34 24.94 12.89 5.65
C ASP A 34 26.11 12.20 6.36
N LEU A 35 26.28 10.92 6.10
CA LEU A 35 27.36 10.11 6.61
C LEU A 35 28.49 10.04 5.58
N LYS A 36 29.75 9.96 6.05
CA LYS A 36 30.91 9.78 5.15
C LYS A 36 30.75 8.48 4.35
N GLY A 37 30.78 8.57 3.01
CA GLY A 37 30.65 7.42 2.11
C GLY A 37 29.22 7.10 1.67
N GLU A 38 28.23 7.82 2.17
CA GLU A 38 26.81 7.58 1.86
C GLU A 38 26.44 7.94 0.42
N ALA A 39 27.11 8.94 -0.18
CA ALA A 39 26.80 9.40 -1.53
C ALA A 39 26.83 8.28 -2.60
N ALA A 40 27.71 7.30 -2.47
CA ALA A 40 27.77 6.14 -3.38
C ALA A 40 26.56 5.20 -3.19
N LEU A 41 26.13 4.99 -1.94
CA LEU A 41 24.93 4.18 -1.62
C LEU A 41 23.67 4.91 -2.06
N GLU A 42 23.55 6.18 -1.79
CA GLU A 42 22.43 7.02 -2.19
C GLU A 42 22.28 7.08 -3.72
N GLY A 43 23.40 7.20 -4.44
CA GLY A 43 23.41 7.17 -5.91
C GLY A 43 22.85 5.87 -6.49
N ARG A 44 23.09 4.72 -5.83
CA ARG A 44 22.64 3.40 -6.27
C ARG A 44 21.28 3.02 -5.71
N PHE A 45 21.08 3.15 -4.41
CA PHE A 45 19.92 2.62 -3.69
C PHE A 45 18.92 3.69 -3.27
N GLY A 46 19.28 4.97 -3.39
CA GLY A 46 18.40 6.08 -3.04
C GLY A 46 17.13 6.13 -3.87
N ALA A 47 16.01 6.39 -3.22
CA ALA A 47 14.79 6.77 -3.91
C ALA A 47 14.93 8.17 -4.50
N ARG A 48 14.14 8.49 -5.52
CA ARG A 48 14.19 9.77 -6.24
C ARG A 48 12.81 10.38 -6.31
N VAL A 49 12.74 11.67 -6.03
CA VAL A 49 11.54 12.45 -6.31
C VAL A 49 11.51 12.74 -7.82
N GLU A 50 10.57 12.16 -8.51
CA GLU A 50 10.39 12.36 -9.97
C GLU A 50 9.57 13.61 -10.25
N SER A 51 8.56 13.88 -9.43
CA SER A 51 7.73 15.07 -9.54
C SER A 51 7.07 15.47 -8.23
N VAL A 52 6.83 16.77 -8.08
CA VAL A 52 5.99 17.37 -7.04
C VAL A 52 5.04 18.34 -7.71
N ASN A 53 3.76 18.07 -7.66
CA ASN A 53 2.72 18.92 -8.21
C ASN A 53 1.84 19.44 -7.07
N VAL A 54 1.99 20.72 -6.74
CA VAL A 54 1.15 21.38 -5.72
C VAL A 54 -0.27 21.49 -6.25
N THR A 55 -1.23 20.91 -5.54
CA THR A 55 -2.64 20.86 -5.94
C THR A 55 -3.49 21.85 -5.18
N GLY A 56 -3.02 22.36 -4.04
CA GLY A 56 -3.75 23.36 -3.27
C GLY A 56 -3.01 23.85 -2.02
N ASN A 57 -3.59 24.90 -1.44
CA ASN A 57 -3.20 25.42 -0.14
C ASN A 57 -4.47 25.55 0.71
N ASN A 58 -4.48 24.89 1.85
CA ASN A 58 -5.63 24.81 2.74
C ASN A 58 -5.35 25.56 4.05
N GLU A 59 -6.37 26.17 4.63
CA GLU A 59 -6.26 26.87 5.92
C GLU A 59 -6.41 25.89 7.11
N THR A 60 -6.83 24.64 6.86
CA THR A 60 -7.08 23.62 7.87
C THR A 60 -6.52 22.28 7.44
N TYR A 61 -6.17 21.44 8.41
CA TYR A 61 -5.79 20.05 8.20
C TYR A 61 -7.00 19.20 7.83
N SER A 62 -6.86 18.28 6.90
CA SER A 62 -7.93 17.33 6.53
C SER A 62 -8.08 16.19 7.53
N LEU A 63 -7.03 15.88 8.30
CA LEU A 63 -7.03 14.82 9.33
C LEU A 63 -6.54 15.38 10.68
N PRO A 64 -6.89 14.73 11.80
CA PRO A 64 -6.27 15.03 13.09
C PRO A 64 -4.75 14.88 13.02
N THR A 65 -4.02 15.88 13.50
CA THR A 65 -2.56 15.93 13.39
C THR A 65 -1.92 16.37 14.70
N ARG A 66 -0.62 16.10 14.86
CA ARG A 66 0.24 16.58 15.96
C ARG A 66 0.60 18.06 15.83
N TYR A 67 0.42 18.65 14.66
CA TYR A 67 0.69 20.08 14.45
C TYR A 67 -0.29 20.98 15.16
N PRO A 68 0.17 22.13 15.69
CA PRO A 68 -0.72 23.15 16.26
C PRO A 68 -1.71 23.66 15.21
N ALA A 69 -2.93 23.95 15.65
CA ALA A 69 -3.94 24.57 14.78
C ALA A 69 -3.45 25.92 14.20
N GLY A 70 -3.95 26.26 13.01
CA GLY A 70 -3.71 27.59 12.40
C GLY A 70 -2.51 27.69 11.46
N LYS A 71 -1.83 26.58 11.14
CA LYS A 71 -0.86 26.58 10.06
C LYS A 71 -1.54 26.28 8.72
N LYS A 72 -1.12 26.99 7.67
CA LYS A 72 -1.50 26.67 6.29
C LYS A 72 -0.87 25.35 5.89
N VAL A 73 -1.57 24.61 5.06
CA VAL A 73 -1.19 23.27 4.62
C VAL A 73 -1.12 23.26 3.10
N THR A 74 0.00 22.83 2.56
CA THR A 74 0.17 22.60 1.14
C THR A 74 -0.23 21.17 0.82
N SER A 75 -1.14 21.00 -0.16
CA SER A 75 -1.48 19.70 -0.74
C SER A 75 -0.67 19.50 -2.01
N ALA A 76 -0.14 18.30 -2.22
CA ALA A 76 0.60 17.98 -3.43
C ALA A 76 0.43 16.51 -3.85
N GLU A 77 0.51 16.27 -5.16
CA GLU A 77 0.78 14.95 -5.71
C GLU A 77 2.29 14.78 -5.90
N VAL A 78 2.83 13.69 -5.39
CA VAL A 78 4.26 13.39 -5.41
C VAL A 78 4.48 12.04 -6.07
N ILE A 79 5.45 11.95 -6.98
CA ILE A 79 5.91 10.68 -7.54
C ILE A 79 7.32 10.42 -7.04
N ILE A 80 7.51 9.28 -6.39
CA ILE A 80 8.81 8.82 -5.90
C ILE A 80 9.12 7.49 -6.57
N SER A 81 10.33 7.34 -7.10
CA SER A 81 10.80 6.09 -7.70
C SER A 81 11.85 5.42 -6.81
N TYR A 82 11.81 4.10 -6.79
CA TYR A 82 12.65 3.23 -5.96
C TYR A 82 13.40 2.22 -6.83
N PRO A 83 14.70 2.00 -6.63
CA PRO A 83 15.39 0.87 -7.25
C PRO A 83 14.77 -0.42 -6.73
N TRP A 84 14.24 -1.27 -7.63
CA TRP A 84 13.60 -2.51 -7.18
C TRP A 84 14.56 -3.53 -6.56
N GLU A 85 15.85 -3.33 -6.75
CA GLU A 85 16.91 -4.08 -6.05
C GLU A 85 16.80 -3.97 -4.52
N ASN A 86 16.27 -2.85 -3.99
CA ASN A 86 16.17 -2.62 -2.55
C ASN A 86 15.28 -3.64 -1.85
N PHE A 87 14.31 -4.19 -2.54
CA PHE A 87 13.35 -5.14 -1.95
C PHE A 87 13.34 -6.50 -2.64
N GLY A 88 14.03 -6.67 -3.78
CA GLY A 88 14.04 -7.91 -4.54
C GLY A 88 12.62 -8.36 -4.94
N PRO A 89 12.43 -9.64 -5.31
CA PRO A 89 11.13 -10.17 -5.74
C PRO A 89 10.20 -10.48 -4.55
N LYS A 90 9.92 -9.49 -3.71
CA LYS A 90 9.09 -9.64 -2.50
C LYS A 90 8.07 -8.52 -2.39
N ILE A 91 6.79 -8.84 -2.57
CA ILE A 91 5.69 -7.88 -2.44
C ILE A 91 5.62 -7.29 -1.02
N SER A 92 5.88 -8.08 0.01
CA SER A 92 5.90 -7.57 1.40
C SER A 92 6.95 -6.48 1.59
N MET A 93 8.15 -6.63 1.02
CA MET A 93 9.20 -5.62 1.10
C MET A 93 8.85 -4.38 0.27
N LEU A 94 8.26 -4.56 -0.91
CA LEU A 94 7.73 -3.44 -1.69
C LEU A 94 6.71 -2.64 -0.88
N LEU A 95 5.70 -3.31 -0.31
CA LEU A 95 4.67 -2.65 0.47
C LEU A 95 5.24 -1.95 1.72
N THR A 96 6.18 -2.58 2.43
CA THR A 96 6.88 -1.95 3.56
C THR A 96 7.62 -0.69 3.12
N THR A 97 8.26 -0.72 1.96
CA THR A 97 8.99 0.44 1.42
C THR A 97 8.04 1.59 1.06
N VAL A 98 6.99 1.32 0.28
CA VAL A 98 6.11 2.38 -0.25
C VAL A 98 4.98 2.78 0.70
N ALA A 99 4.65 1.94 1.70
CA ALA A 99 3.51 2.13 2.58
C ALA A 99 3.80 1.72 4.04
N GLY A 100 5.05 1.83 4.49
CA GLY A 100 5.45 1.58 5.88
C GLY A 100 5.60 2.87 6.67
N GLU A 101 6.83 3.24 6.97
CA GLU A 101 7.20 4.37 7.83
C GLU A 101 6.64 5.73 7.39
N ILE A 102 6.34 5.89 6.10
CA ILE A 102 5.78 7.13 5.55
C ILE A 102 4.53 7.61 6.29
N PHE A 103 3.73 6.70 6.85
CA PHE A 103 2.51 7.04 7.57
C PHE A 103 2.75 7.54 9.00
N ASP A 104 4.00 7.47 9.50
CA ASP A 104 4.38 8.00 10.81
C ASP A 104 5.28 9.23 10.73
N MET A 105 5.57 9.71 9.52
CA MET A 105 6.40 10.91 9.33
C MET A 105 5.72 12.15 9.92
N TYR A 106 6.47 12.87 10.77
CA TYR A 106 5.96 14.05 11.45
C TYR A 106 5.61 15.20 10.48
N GLU A 107 6.35 15.33 9.39
CA GLU A 107 6.19 16.39 8.39
C GLU A 107 4.92 16.26 7.55
N LEU A 108 4.26 15.11 7.62
CA LEU A 108 3.02 14.84 6.90
C LEU A 108 1.80 15.00 7.82
N THR A 109 0.88 15.86 7.44
CA THR A 109 -0.42 15.99 8.13
C THR A 109 -1.48 15.08 7.50
N ALA A 110 -1.28 14.68 6.25
CA ALA A 110 -1.99 13.59 5.60
C ALA A 110 -1.11 12.97 4.53
N VAL A 111 -1.25 11.66 4.33
CA VAL A 111 -0.61 10.94 3.24
C VAL A 111 -1.51 9.82 2.74
N LYS A 112 -1.55 9.65 1.42
CA LYS A 112 -2.26 8.56 0.76
C LYS A 112 -1.42 8.01 -0.38
N LEU A 113 -1.13 6.72 -0.35
CA LEU A 113 -0.60 6.03 -1.52
C LEU A 113 -1.72 5.91 -2.55
N MET A 114 -1.52 6.51 -3.71
CA MET A 114 -2.51 6.62 -4.78
C MET A 114 -2.35 5.51 -5.82
N ASP A 115 -1.10 5.21 -6.18
CA ASP A 115 -0.79 4.25 -7.23
C ASP A 115 0.64 3.72 -7.11
N ILE A 116 0.89 2.55 -7.69
CA ILE A 116 2.22 1.94 -7.82
C ILE A 116 2.38 1.48 -9.26
N GLU A 117 3.33 2.06 -9.97
CA GLU A 117 3.72 1.61 -11.29
C GLU A 117 4.91 0.64 -11.20
N MET A 118 4.69 -0.58 -11.62
CA MET A 118 5.67 -1.65 -11.59
C MET A 118 6.09 -2.02 -13.02
N PRO A 119 7.40 -2.13 -13.30
CA PRO A 119 7.88 -2.56 -14.61
C PRO A 119 7.54 -4.03 -14.87
N ASP A 120 7.32 -4.37 -16.14
CA ASP A 120 6.94 -5.73 -16.57
C ASP A 120 7.89 -6.80 -16.05
N ASP A 121 9.20 -6.51 -16.02
CA ASP A 121 10.20 -7.47 -15.54
C ASP A 121 10.05 -7.77 -14.05
N PHE A 122 9.57 -6.81 -13.26
CA PHE A 122 9.24 -7.06 -11.86
C PHE A 122 7.94 -7.85 -11.73
N ILE A 123 6.91 -7.49 -12.51
CA ILE A 123 5.60 -8.17 -12.49
C ILE A 123 5.75 -9.65 -12.86
N LYS A 124 6.58 -9.97 -13.86
CA LYS A 124 6.83 -11.35 -14.32
C LYS A 124 7.47 -12.27 -13.27
N LEU A 125 8.04 -11.70 -12.17
CA LEU A 125 8.58 -12.50 -11.07
C LEU A 125 7.49 -13.14 -10.20
N PHE A 126 6.23 -12.74 -10.38
CA PHE A 126 5.10 -13.22 -9.60
C PHE A 126 4.15 -14.01 -10.50
N PRO A 127 3.80 -15.24 -10.12
CA PRO A 127 2.89 -16.06 -10.95
C PRO A 127 1.45 -15.54 -10.98
N GLY A 128 1.10 -14.60 -10.11
CA GLY A 128 -0.26 -14.12 -9.96
C GLY A 128 -1.21 -15.16 -9.32
N PRO A 129 -2.52 -14.86 -9.27
CA PRO A 129 -3.51 -15.78 -8.73
C PRO A 129 -3.66 -17.00 -9.67
N ARG A 130 -3.70 -18.21 -9.07
CA ARG A 130 -3.71 -19.48 -9.78
C ARG A 130 -4.83 -19.59 -10.82
N PHE A 131 -6.01 -19.08 -10.51
CA PHE A 131 -7.21 -19.21 -11.33
C PHE A 131 -7.63 -17.90 -12.00
N GLY A 132 -7.25 -16.75 -11.44
CA GLY A 132 -7.68 -15.44 -11.90
C GLY A 132 -9.19 -15.27 -11.92
N ILE A 133 -9.69 -14.28 -12.64
CA ILE A 133 -11.13 -13.99 -12.76
C ILE A 133 -11.83 -15.10 -13.53
N ASP A 134 -11.31 -15.49 -14.68
CA ASP A 134 -11.96 -16.47 -15.56
C ASP A 134 -12.03 -17.85 -14.91
N GLY A 135 -10.95 -18.29 -14.27
CA GLY A 135 -10.93 -19.55 -13.55
C GLY A 135 -11.88 -19.57 -12.36
N THR A 136 -11.97 -18.49 -11.60
CA THR A 136 -12.94 -18.34 -10.51
C THR A 136 -14.38 -18.39 -11.01
N ARG A 137 -14.67 -17.69 -12.11
CA ARG A 137 -15.98 -17.75 -12.78
C ARG A 137 -16.34 -19.15 -13.26
N LYS A 138 -15.37 -19.86 -13.83
CA LYS A 138 -15.55 -21.24 -14.28
C LYS A 138 -15.84 -22.20 -13.12
N ILE A 139 -15.14 -22.06 -12.00
CA ILE A 139 -15.32 -22.90 -10.81
C ILE A 139 -16.69 -22.66 -10.17
N SER A 140 -17.09 -21.40 -10.00
CA SER A 140 -18.35 -21.01 -9.37
C SER A 140 -19.57 -21.18 -10.28
N GLY A 141 -19.40 -21.28 -11.60
CA GLY A 141 -20.49 -21.25 -12.58
C GLY A 141 -21.21 -19.91 -12.74
N ALA A 142 -20.74 -18.87 -12.05
CA ALA A 142 -21.39 -17.55 -12.00
C ALA A 142 -20.77 -16.57 -13.00
N PHE A 143 -21.10 -16.68 -14.28
CA PHE A 143 -20.45 -15.90 -15.34
C PHE A 143 -20.99 -14.47 -15.52
N LYS A 144 -22.28 -14.24 -15.24
CA LYS A 144 -22.98 -12.98 -15.60
C LYS A 144 -23.56 -12.21 -14.41
N ARG A 145 -23.22 -12.59 -13.20
CA ARG A 145 -23.68 -11.94 -11.96
C ARG A 145 -22.54 -11.75 -10.99
N PRO A 146 -22.67 -10.89 -9.98
CA PRO A 146 -21.73 -10.86 -8.85
C PRO A 146 -21.66 -12.23 -8.16
N LEU A 147 -20.49 -12.55 -7.61
CA LEU A 147 -20.31 -13.68 -6.72
C LEU A 147 -20.82 -13.31 -5.33
N PHE A 148 -21.52 -14.24 -4.69
CA PHE A 148 -22.04 -14.11 -3.35
C PHE A 148 -21.14 -14.88 -2.39
N GLY A 149 -20.44 -14.17 -1.49
CA GLY A 149 -19.57 -14.78 -0.49
C GLY A 149 -20.13 -14.65 0.91
N ALA A 150 -19.85 -15.63 1.74
CA ALA A 150 -20.14 -15.61 3.17
C ALA A 150 -18.86 -15.80 3.99
N ILE A 151 -18.76 -15.09 5.10
CA ILE A 151 -17.71 -15.30 6.11
C ILE A 151 -18.37 -15.94 7.31
N THR A 152 -17.86 -17.08 7.77
CA THR A 152 -18.41 -17.78 8.93
C THR A 152 -18.10 -17.00 10.22
N LYS A 153 -19.13 -16.76 11.01
CA LYS A 153 -19.05 -16.09 12.32
C LYS A 153 -19.83 -16.89 13.37
N PRO A 154 -19.41 -16.86 14.65
CA PRO A 154 -18.28 -16.12 15.23
C PRO A 154 -16.91 -16.63 14.73
N CYS A 155 -15.89 -15.74 14.71
CA CYS A 155 -14.55 -16.06 14.19
C CYS A 155 -13.74 -16.98 15.12
N VAL A 156 -14.12 -17.09 16.40
CA VAL A 156 -13.47 -17.96 17.38
C VAL A 156 -14.51 -18.67 18.24
N GLY A 157 -14.15 -19.81 18.84
CA GLY A 157 -14.97 -20.53 19.79
C GLY A 157 -15.92 -21.58 19.19
N LEU A 158 -16.00 -21.69 17.86
CA LEU A 158 -16.73 -22.77 17.19
C LEU A 158 -15.87 -24.03 17.14
N SER A 159 -16.49 -25.18 17.38
CA SER A 159 -15.85 -26.47 17.05
C SER A 159 -15.81 -26.65 15.52
N PRO A 160 -14.92 -27.52 14.99
CA PRO A 160 -14.86 -27.81 13.56
C PRO A 160 -16.21 -28.25 12.96
N ASN A 161 -16.99 -29.02 13.71
CA ASN A 161 -18.32 -29.47 13.26
C ASN A 161 -19.33 -28.31 13.17
N GLN A 162 -19.31 -27.38 14.12
CA GLN A 162 -20.16 -26.19 14.07
C GLN A 162 -19.76 -25.27 12.93
N GLN A 163 -18.45 -25.10 12.69
CA GLN A 163 -17.95 -24.35 11.54
C GLN A 163 -18.41 -24.96 10.23
N ALA A 164 -18.27 -26.28 10.08
CA ALA A 164 -18.72 -27.00 8.89
C ALA A 164 -20.22 -26.88 8.66
N GLU A 165 -21.04 -26.96 9.71
CA GLU A 165 -22.49 -26.80 9.63
C GLU A 165 -22.88 -25.40 9.14
N LEU A 166 -22.26 -24.34 9.68
CA LEU A 166 -22.53 -22.97 9.24
C LEU A 166 -22.12 -22.77 7.78
N ALA A 167 -20.95 -23.29 7.39
CA ALA A 167 -20.51 -23.25 6.00
C ALA A 167 -21.47 -23.99 5.07
N TYR A 168 -21.97 -25.16 5.47
CA TYR A 168 -22.97 -25.92 4.71
C TYR A 168 -24.28 -25.15 4.55
N GLN A 169 -24.77 -24.53 5.62
CA GLN A 169 -25.99 -23.74 5.59
C GLN A 169 -25.84 -22.53 4.63
N ALA A 170 -24.72 -21.81 4.71
CA ALA A 170 -24.46 -20.69 3.81
C ALA A 170 -24.34 -21.13 2.33
N ALA A 171 -23.65 -22.24 2.07
CA ALA A 171 -23.54 -22.80 0.72
C ALA A 171 -24.91 -23.28 0.20
N SER A 172 -25.70 -23.94 1.03
CA SER A 172 -27.06 -24.42 0.67
C SER A 172 -28.02 -23.25 0.42
N ALA A 173 -27.79 -22.11 1.06
CA ALA A 173 -28.55 -20.89 0.81
C ALA A 173 -28.12 -20.14 -0.46
N GLY A 174 -27.09 -20.62 -1.18
CA GLY A 174 -26.66 -20.08 -2.47
C GLY A 174 -25.41 -19.23 -2.45
N ALA A 175 -24.59 -19.29 -1.40
CA ALA A 175 -23.26 -18.66 -1.42
C ALA A 175 -22.36 -19.37 -2.45
N ASP A 176 -21.68 -18.58 -3.30
CA ASP A 176 -20.76 -19.07 -4.32
C ASP A 176 -19.39 -19.45 -3.71
N PHE A 177 -19.04 -18.86 -2.57
CA PHE A 177 -17.84 -19.20 -1.81
C PHE A 177 -18.01 -18.90 -0.32
N ILE A 178 -17.29 -19.65 0.49
CA ILE A 178 -17.23 -19.46 1.94
C ILE A 178 -15.79 -19.10 2.29
N LYS A 179 -15.62 -18.12 3.17
CA LYS A 179 -14.33 -17.71 3.72
C LYS A 179 -14.31 -17.96 5.21
N ASP A 180 -13.27 -18.60 5.68
CA ASP A 180 -12.96 -18.65 7.11
C ASP A 180 -12.38 -17.29 7.55
N ASP A 181 -12.62 -16.94 8.82
CA ASP A 181 -12.06 -15.73 9.38
C ASP A 181 -10.55 -15.88 9.63
N GLU A 182 -9.82 -14.78 9.54
CA GLU A 182 -8.36 -14.75 9.77
C GLU A 182 -7.98 -15.09 11.22
N LEU A 183 -8.93 -15.00 12.14
CA LEU A 183 -8.76 -15.32 13.55
C LEU A 183 -9.15 -16.77 13.89
N LEU A 184 -9.59 -17.54 12.90
CA LEU A 184 -9.89 -18.95 13.10
C LEU A 184 -8.59 -19.73 13.33
N ALA A 185 -8.43 -20.34 14.50
CA ALA A 185 -7.24 -21.09 14.90
C ALA A 185 -7.47 -22.60 14.75
#